data_888cd9bb77f7f18acdf6e798a878ccc1
#
_entry.id   888cd9bb77f7f18acdf6e798a878ccc1
#
_cell.length_a   1.000
_cell.length_b   1.000
_cell.length_c   1.000
_cell.angle_alpha   90.00
_cell.angle_beta   90.00
_cell.angle_gamma   90.00
#
_symmetry.space_group_name_H-M   'P 1'
#
loop_
_entity.id
_entity.type
_entity.pdbx_description
1 polymer ?
#
loop_
_entity_poly.entity_id
_entity_poly.type
_entity_poly.pdbx_seq_one_letter_code
_entity_poly.pdbx_strand_id
1 'polypeptide(L)'
;RPLPLMDLLGGKKSVIKSFNGEQSPENTVLLQERIRVSDLPEAYRASADGLTLVASGKIMQSMEGCACPIGFLSRQFLRRLALAEDEIALVDTEAGIEHFGRGVEEGAEAVIAVVDPSYDAIELAAQAHQMALQNHLPGAFALLNKVPSEAVRESLERTLAARGLRVIGAVRYD
;
A
#
# COMPACT_ATOMS: atom_id res chain seq x y z
N ARG A 1 10.82 -3.87 -15.52
CA ARG A 1 10.24 -4.12 -14.21
C ARG A 1 11.37 -4.16 -13.18
N PRO A 2 11.29 -3.40 -12.08
CA PRO A 2 12.34 -3.39 -11.06
C PRO A 2 12.42 -4.74 -10.33
N LEU A 3 13.60 -5.05 -9.80
CA LEU A 3 13.79 -6.15 -8.86
C LEU A 3 13.05 -5.83 -7.54
N PRO A 4 12.54 -6.84 -6.82
CA PRO A 4 11.84 -6.61 -5.57
C PRO A 4 12.81 -6.24 -4.43
N LEU A 5 12.43 -5.26 -3.60
CA LEU A 5 13.25 -4.78 -2.47
C LEU A 5 13.68 -5.89 -1.50
N MET A 6 12.87 -6.94 -1.35
CA MET A 6 13.24 -8.09 -0.49
C MET A 6 14.55 -8.75 -0.90
N ASP A 7 14.95 -8.66 -2.18
CA ASP A 7 16.18 -9.27 -2.68
C ASP A 7 17.44 -8.53 -2.18
N LEU A 8 17.31 -7.21 -1.87
CA LEU A 8 18.38 -6.45 -1.19
C LEU A 8 18.72 -6.99 0.21
N LEU A 9 17.78 -7.73 0.80
CA LEU A 9 17.94 -8.35 2.12
C LEU A 9 18.24 -9.86 2.04
N GLY A 10 18.52 -10.37 0.84
CA GLY A 10 18.76 -11.80 0.63
C GLY A 10 17.47 -12.63 0.49
N GLY A 11 16.37 -11.97 0.09
CA GLY A 11 15.08 -12.60 -0.17
C GLY A 11 14.16 -12.66 1.06
N LYS A 12 12.94 -13.15 0.83
CA LYS A 12 11.83 -13.15 1.79
C LYS A 12 12.20 -13.70 3.18
N LYS A 13 12.96 -14.79 3.25
CA LYS A 13 13.32 -15.46 4.52
C LYS A 13 14.27 -14.63 5.38
N SER A 14 15.02 -13.73 4.78
CA SER A 14 16.02 -12.91 5.47
C SER A 14 15.47 -11.56 5.92
N VAL A 15 14.32 -11.11 5.40
CA VAL A 15 13.74 -9.79 5.71
C VAL A 15 13.68 -9.52 7.21
N ILE A 16 12.98 -10.35 7.98
CA ILE A 16 12.78 -10.12 9.42
C ILE A 16 14.11 -10.18 10.16
N LYS A 17 14.98 -11.14 9.81
CA LYS A 17 16.30 -11.31 10.42
C LYS A 17 17.20 -10.09 10.20
N SER A 18 17.15 -9.49 9.02
CA SER A 18 17.92 -8.30 8.70
C SER A 18 17.50 -7.11 9.55
N PHE A 19 16.21 -6.88 9.74
CA PHE A 19 15.73 -5.79 10.59
C PHE A 19 15.94 -6.02 12.09
N ASN A 20 16.05 -7.29 12.52
CA ASN A 20 16.39 -7.64 13.90
C ASN A 20 17.92 -7.60 14.18
N GLY A 21 18.74 -7.32 13.19
CA GLY A 21 20.20 -7.32 13.33
C GLY A 21 20.85 -8.70 13.38
N GLU A 22 20.08 -9.77 13.13
CA GLU A 22 20.59 -11.15 13.12
C GLU A 22 21.34 -11.47 11.83
N GLN A 23 21.00 -10.77 10.74
CA GLN A 23 21.67 -10.83 9.45
C GLN A 23 21.61 -9.42 8.83
N SER A 24 22.75 -8.80 8.58
CA SER A 24 22.79 -7.54 7.84
C SER A 24 23.63 -7.76 6.59
N PRO A 25 23.03 -7.71 5.39
CA PRO A 25 23.81 -7.50 4.20
C PRO A 25 24.59 -6.20 4.37
N GLU A 26 25.90 -6.21 4.18
CA GLU A 26 26.73 -5.02 4.33
C GLU A 26 26.15 -3.88 3.48
N ASN A 27 25.92 -2.71 4.09
CA ASN A 27 25.46 -1.46 3.45
C ASN A 27 24.11 -1.51 2.73
N THR A 28 23.12 -2.22 3.27
CA THR A 28 21.78 -2.19 2.68
C THR A 28 21.06 -0.88 2.99
N VAL A 29 20.75 -0.09 1.96
CA VAL A 29 20.00 1.17 2.05
C VAL A 29 18.70 1.02 2.85
N LEU A 30 18.04 -0.14 2.79
CA LEU A 30 16.77 -0.41 3.47
C LEU A 30 16.85 -0.38 5.02
N LEU A 31 18.04 -0.43 5.59
CA LEU A 31 18.25 -0.38 7.04
C LEU A 31 18.58 1.04 7.54
N GLN A 32 18.72 2.02 6.65
CA GLN A 32 18.94 3.42 7.01
C GLN A 32 17.68 4.01 7.68
N GLU A 33 17.86 5.01 8.53
CA GLU A 33 16.74 5.68 9.21
C GLU A 33 15.84 6.48 8.24
N ARG A 34 16.44 7.04 7.19
CA ARG A 34 15.73 7.77 6.11
C ARG A 34 16.22 7.28 4.76
N ILE A 35 15.30 7.05 3.87
CA ILE A 35 15.54 6.49 2.53
C ILE A 35 14.82 7.36 1.51
N ARG A 36 15.54 7.82 0.49
CA ARG A 36 14.92 8.36 -0.72
C ARG A 36 14.84 7.26 -1.78
N VAL A 37 13.87 7.34 -2.66
CA VAL A 37 13.78 6.39 -3.79
C VAL A 37 15.04 6.46 -4.67
N SER A 38 15.68 7.64 -4.76
CA SER A 38 16.96 7.83 -5.47
C SER A 38 18.13 7.05 -4.87
N ASP A 39 18.09 6.71 -3.58
CA ASP A 39 19.15 5.97 -2.88
C ASP A 39 19.12 4.47 -3.20
N LEU A 40 17.98 3.99 -3.75
CA LEU A 40 17.86 2.60 -4.19
C LEU A 40 18.72 2.36 -5.43
N PRO A 41 19.41 1.21 -5.54
CA PRO A 41 20.12 0.84 -6.77
C PRO A 41 19.17 0.82 -7.97
N GLU A 42 19.66 1.18 -9.14
CA GLU A 42 18.85 1.29 -10.37
C GLU A 42 18.04 0.03 -10.70
N ALA A 43 18.58 -1.14 -10.43
CA ALA A 43 17.89 -2.41 -10.66
C ALA A 43 16.59 -2.57 -9.85
N TYR A 44 16.42 -1.81 -8.76
CA TYR A 44 15.27 -1.88 -7.83
C TYR A 44 14.25 -0.77 -8.01
N ARG A 45 14.45 0.09 -9.00
CA ARG A 45 13.52 1.16 -9.37
C ARG A 45 13.39 1.24 -10.89
N ALA A 46 12.22 1.60 -11.36
CA ALA A 46 11.98 1.87 -12.79
C ALA A 46 11.28 3.22 -12.91
N SER A 47 11.87 4.14 -13.66
CA SER A 47 11.34 5.50 -13.80
C SER A 47 10.95 5.77 -15.24
N ALA A 48 9.77 6.38 -15.44
CA ALA A 48 9.29 6.88 -16.71
C ALA A 48 8.28 8.02 -16.44
N ASP A 49 8.32 9.06 -17.25
CA ASP A 49 7.33 10.15 -17.26
C ASP A 49 7.04 10.77 -15.88
N GLY A 50 8.07 10.96 -15.08
CA GLY A 50 7.93 11.51 -13.70
C GLY A 50 7.43 10.51 -12.66
N LEU A 51 7.16 9.27 -13.04
CA LEU A 51 6.79 8.20 -12.12
C LEU A 51 7.99 7.31 -11.83
N THR A 52 8.14 6.86 -10.61
CA THR A 52 9.11 5.84 -10.22
C THR A 52 8.41 4.68 -9.53
N LEU A 53 8.53 3.50 -10.12
CA LEU A 53 7.99 2.26 -9.58
C LEU A 53 9.04 1.55 -8.71
N VAL A 54 8.61 1.14 -7.52
CA VAL A 54 9.36 0.28 -6.60
C VAL A 54 8.49 -0.90 -6.22
N ALA A 55 9.04 -2.10 -6.11
CA ALA A 55 8.30 -3.29 -5.74
C ALA A 55 8.88 -3.89 -4.44
N SER A 56 8.04 -4.06 -3.41
CA SER A 56 8.47 -4.65 -2.13
C SER A 56 8.83 -6.13 -2.27
N GLY A 57 8.00 -6.89 -2.96
CA GLY A 57 8.16 -8.31 -3.20
C GLY A 57 6.88 -8.95 -3.72
N LYS A 58 6.96 -10.22 -4.03
CA LYS A 58 5.83 -11.04 -4.49
C LYS A 58 6.03 -12.49 -4.08
N ILE A 59 4.96 -13.18 -3.75
CA ILE A 59 4.96 -14.65 -3.66
C ILE A 59 4.97 -15.21 -5.07
N MET A 60 6.01 -15.95 -5.43
CA MET A 60 6.23 -16.47 -6.78
C MET A 60 5.96 -17.96 -6.92
N GLN A 61 5.98 -18.70 -5.81
CA GLN A 61 5.88 -20.15 -5.80
C GLN A 61 4.82 -20.62 -4.78
N SER A 62 4.19 -21.73 -5.12
CA SER A 62 3.35 -22.46 -4.17
C SER A 62 4.19 -22.88 -2.96
N MET A 63 3.62 -22.80 -1.76
CA MET A 63 4.27 -23.15 -0.49
C MET A 63 5.41 -22.21 -0.02
N GLU A 64 5.55 -21.03 -0.60
CA GLU A 64 6.48 -20.00 -0.07
C GLU A 64 6.06 -19.45 1.32
N GLY A 65 4.92 -19.86 1.84
CA GLY A 65 4.35 -19.38 3.09
C GLY A 65 3.67 -18.00 2.95
N CYS A 66 3.38 -17.35 4.08
CA CYS A 66 2.61 -16.11 4.09
C CYS A 66 3.37 -14.92 3.49
N ALA A 67 2.62 -13.88 3.10
CA ALA A 67 3.17 -12.59 2.65
C ALA A 67 3.63 -11.68 3.82
N CYS A 68 3.60 -12.17 5.07
CA CYS A 68 3.92 -11.38 6.26
C CYS A 68 5.30 -10.68 6.21
N PRO A 69 6.40 -11.33 5.75
CA PRO A 69 7.68 -10.63 5.62
C PRO A 69 7.66 -9.51 4.58
N ILE A 70 6.87 -9.65 3.49
CA ILE A 70 6.72 -8.61 2.46
C ILE A 70 5.96 -7.41 3.02
N GLY A 71 4.85 -7.64 3.73
CA GLY A 71 4.12 -6.58 4.42
C GLY A 71 4.97 -5.89 5.49
N PHE A 72 5.75 -6.65 6.27
CA PHE A 72 6.70 -6.09 7.22
C PHE A 72 7.74 -5.19 6.54
N LEU A 73 8.33 -5.64 5.41
CA LEU A 73 9.26 -4.85 4.61
C LEU A 73 8.61 -3.57 4.10
N SER A 74 7.39 -3.67 3.53
CA SER A 74 6.64 -2.51 3.04
C SER A 74 6.44 -1.46 4.14
N ARG A 75 5.99 -1.88 5.33
CA ARG A 75 5.85 -1.00 6.50
C ARG A 75 7.18 -0.35 6.88
N GLN A 76 8.26 -1.13 6.98
CA GLN A 76 9.58 -0.60 7.35
C GLN A 76 10.12 0.39 6.32
N PHE A 77 9.91 0.13 5.03
CA PHE A 77 10.30 1.02 3.96
C PHE A 77 9.51 2.34 3.99
N LEU A 78 8.17 2.26 4.07
CA LEU A 78 7.30 3.44 4.09
C LEU A 78 7.58 4.36 5.29
N ARG A 79 7.81 3.79 6.48
CA ARG A 79 8.16 4.56 7.69
C ARG A 79 9.49 5.32 7.56
N ARG A 80 10.37 4.88 6.70
CA ARG A 80 11.69 5.48 6.45
C ARG A 80 11.73 6.32 5.18
N LEU A 81 10.71 6.21 4.34
CA LEU A 81 10.64 6.91 3.06
C LEU A 81 10.60 8.41 3.29
N ALA A 82 11.56 9.10 2.72
CA ALA A 82 11.63 10.56 2.72
C ALA A 82 11.20 11.09 1.36
N LEU A 83 10.10 11.79 1.32
CA LEU A 83 9.59 12.49 0.15
C LEU A 83 10.02 13.96 0.17
N ALA A 84 10.23 14.55 -1.01
CA ALA A 84 10.31 15.99 -1.18
C ALA A 84 8.89 16.63 -1.12
N GLU A 85 8.81 17.95 -1.02
CA GLU A 85 7.51 18.65 -0.88
C GLU A 85 6.57 18.46 -2.09
N ASP A 86 7.13 18.18 -3.27
CA ASP A 86 6.42 17.95 -4.53
C ASP A 86 6.28 16.47 -4.90
N GLU A 87 6.70 15.57 -4.03
CA GLU A 87 6.61 14.12 -4.25
C GLU A 87 5.41 13.51 -3.53
N ILE A 88 4.77 12.55 -4.19
CA ILE A 88 3.67 11.74 -3.64
C ILE A 88 4.03 10.26 -3.80
N ALA A 89 3.87 9.49 -2.73
CA ALA A 89 3.96 8.04 -2.78
C ALA A 89 2.56 7.42 -2.84
N LEU A 90 2.31 6.64 -3.88
CA LEU A 90 1.11 5.80 -3.98
C LEU A 90 1.50 4.35 -3.66
N VAL A 91 0.80 3.74 -2.72
CA VAL A 91 1.01 2.36 -2.32
C VAL A 91 -0.12 1.51 -2.84
N ASP A 92 0.17 0.67 -3.84
CA ASP A 92 -0.77 -0.32 -4.34
C ASP A 92 -0.71 -1.57 -3.45
N THR A 93 -1.82 -1.88 -2.79
CA THR A 93 -1.94 -3.02 -1.87
C THR A 93 -2.75 -4.14 -2.51
N GLU A 94 -2.59 -5.36 -1.97
CA GLU A 94 -3.52 -6.45 -2.30
C GLU A 94 -4.96 -6.07 -1.91
N ALA A 95 -5.93 -6.61 -2.63
CA ALA A 95 -7.35 -6.45 -2.30
C ALA A 95 -7.64 -7.01 -0.90
N GLY A 96 -8.58 -6.39 -0.19
CA GLY A 96 -8.93 -6.78 1.17
C GLY A 96 -8.36 -5.85 2.23
N ILE A 97 -8.40 -6.29 3.47
CA ILE A 97 -7.98 -5.52 4.66
C ILE A 97 -6.77 -6.12 5.38
N GLU A 98 -6.17 -7.17 4.83
CA GLU A 98 -5.06 -7.90 5.47
C GLU A 98 -3.81 -7.05 5.64
N HIS A 99 -3.62 -6.04 4.80
CA HIS A 99 -2.51 -5.09 4.90
C HIS A 99 -2.58 -4.24 6.17
N PHE A 100 -3.79 -3.92 6.68
CA PHE A 100 -3.95 -3.26 7.99
C PHE A 100 -3.42 -4.12 9.13
N GLY A 101 -3.68 -5.43 9.11
CA GLY A 101 -3.13 -6.35 10.10
C GLY A 101 -1.60 -6.46 10.07
N ARG A 102 -0.96 -5.96 9.01
CA ARG A 102 0.50 -5.91 8.84
C ARG A 102 1.09 -4.53 9.10
N GLY A 103 0.24 -3.52 9.36
CA GLY A 103 0.62 -2.13 9.64
C GLY A 103 1.26 -1.41 8.45
N VAL A 104 0.91 -1.78 7.22
CA VAL A 104 1.45 -1.13 6.02
C VAL A 104 1.04 0.34 5.96
N GLU A 105 -0.16 0.65 6.45
CA GLU A 105 -0.74 2.00 6.52
C GLU A 105 -0.09 2.91 7.57
N GLU A 106 0.70 2.39 8.52
CA GLU A 106 1.34 3.21 9.57
C GLU A 106 2.25 4.34 9.02
N GLY A 107 2.72 4.19 7.79
CA GLY A 107 3.51 5.21 7.10
C GLY A 107 2.70 6.06 6.11
N ALA A 108 1.38 5.87 6.03
CA ALA A 108 0.52 6.58 5.09
C ALA A 108 -0.16 7.79 5.75
N GLU A 109 -0.40 8.84 4.98
CA GLU A 109 -1.17 10.02 5.41
C GLU A 109 -2.66 9.87 5.09
N ALA A 110 -3.01 9.01 4.12
CA ALA A 110 -4.37 8.75 3.70
C ALA A 110 -4.53 7.32 3.15
N VAL A 111 -5.74 6.79 3.27
CA VAL A 111 -6.17 5.52 2.67
C VAL A 111 -7.24 5.82 1.63
N ILE A 112 -7.13 5.22 0.45
CA ILE A 112 -8.15 5.29 -0.59
C ILE A 112 -8.69 3.87 -0.82
N ALA A 113 -9.95 3.65 -0.48
CA ALA A 113 -10.66 2.42 -0.80
C ALA A 113 -11.26 2.53 -2.21
N VAL A 114 -10.86 1.64 -3.11
CA VAL A 114 -11.47 1.51 -4.44
C VAL A 114 -12.70 0.63 -4.31
N VAL A 115 -13.88 1.17 -4.61
CA VAL A 115 -15.19 0.56 -4.30
C VAL A 115 -15.97 0.29 -5.59
N ASP A 116 -16.10 -0.98 -5.95
CA ASP A 116 -17.02 -1.42 -7.02
C ASP A 116 -18.47 -1.37 -6.50
N PRO A 117 -19.51 -1.30 -7.36
CA PRO A 117 -20.92 -1.24 -6.96
C PRO A 117 -21.43 -2.60 -6.47
N SER A 118 -20.87 -3.11 -5.38
CA SER A 118 -21.27 -4.35 -4.73
C SER A 118 -21.36 -4.17 -3.22
N TYR A 119 -22.18 -5.00 -2.59
CA TYR A 119 -22.35 -4.99 -1.14
C TYR A 119 -21.01 -5.27 -0.43
N ASP A 120 -20.28 -6.28 -0.88
CA ASP A 120 -19.02 -6.69 -0.25
C ASP A 120 -17.95 -5.61 -0.34
N ALA A 121 -17.85 -4.90 -1.47
CA ALA A 121 -16.91 -3.79 -1.62
C ALA A 121 -17.23 -2.62 -0.68
N ILE A 122 -18.52 -2.32 -0.47
CA ILE A 122 -18.97 -1.30 0.46
C ILE A 122 -18.62 -1.67 1.91
N GLU A 123 -18.87 -2.93 2.30
CA GLU A 123 -18.55 -3.41 3.66
C GLU A 123 -17.05 -3.44 3.91
N LEU A 124 -16.24 -3.88 2.94
CA LEU A 124 -14.77 -3.84 3.03
C LEU A 124 -14.24 -2.41 3.15
N ALA A 125 -14.81 -1.46 2.40
CA ALA A 125 -14.43 -0.05 2.51
C ALA A 125 -14.79 0.52 3.89
N ALA A 126 -15.94 0.16 4.45
CA ALA A 126 -16.35 0.57 5.79
C ALA A 126 -15.41 -0.02 6.87
N GLN A 127 -15.00 -1.27 6.73
CA GLN A 127 -14.03 -1.90 7.62
C GLN A 127 -12.67 -1.22 7.52
N ALA A 128 -12.18 -0.96 6.30
CA ALA A 128 -10.92 -0.24 6.08
C ALA A 128 -10.94 1.16 6.72
N HIS A 129 -12.07 1.87 6.62
CA HIS A 129 -12.26 3.17 7.26
C HIS A 129 -12.15 3.08 8.80
N GLN A 130 -12.80 2.11 9.42
CA GLN A 130 -12.71 1.90 10.86
C GLN A 130 -11.30 1.53 11.31
N MET A 131 -10.60 0.68 10.57
CA MET A 131 -9.21 0.31 10.86
C MET A 131 -8.26 1.48 10.70
N ALA A 132 -8.46 2.34 9.68
CA ALA A 132 -7.69 3.55 9.50
C ALA A 132 -7.84 4.50 10.70
N LEU A 133 -9.08 4.71 11.19
CA LEU A 133 -9.34 5.52 12.38
C LEU A 133 -8.67 4.93 13.64
N GLN A 134 -8.69 3.62 13.82
CA GLN A 134 -8.01 2.94 14.93
C GLN A 134 -6.49 3.14 14.90
N ASN A 135 -5.92 3.30 13.70
CA ASN A 135 -4.50 3.56 13.48
C ASN A 135 -4.17 5.07 13.39
N HIS A 136 -5.05 5.93 13.93
CA HIS A 136 -4.87 7.39 14.01
C HIS A 136 -4.77 8.09 12.66
N LEU A 137 -5.19 7.46 11.58
CA LEU A 137 -5.38 8.11 10.29
C LEU A 137 -6.73 8.87 10.28
N PRO A 138 -6.90 9.87 9.40
CA PRO A 138 -8.18 10.59 9.26
C PRO A 138 -9.34 9.72 8.73
N GLY A 139 -9.10 8.42 8.51
CA GLY A 139 -10.01 7.46 7.93
C GLY A 139 -9.65 7.11 6.49
N ALA A 140 -10.52 6.36 5.83
CA ALA A 140 -10.40 6.07 4.41
C ALA A 140 -11.31 6.99 3.60
N PHE A 141 -10.83 7.42 2.43
CA PHE A 141 -11.63 8.01 1.36
C PHE A 141 -12.09 6.91 0.40
N ALA A 142 -13.21 7.11 -0.28
CA ALA A 142 -13.70 6.16 -1.28
C ALA A 142 -13.52 6.72 -2.70
N LEU A 143 -12.95 5.90 -3.60
CA LEU A 143 -12.96 6.12 -5.04
C LEU A 143 -13.89 5.06 -5.65
N LEU A 144 -15.01 5.51 -6.21
CA LEU A 144 -15.95 4.60 -6.86
C LEU A 144 -15.37 4.09 -8.17
N ASN A 145 -15.51 2.81 -8.45
CA ASN A 145 -15.00 2.18 -9.65
C ASN A 145 -16.12 1.42 -10.37
N LYS A 146 -16.03 1.31 -11.69
CA LYS A 146 -17.02 0.61 -12.54
C LYS A 146 -18.46 1.08 -12.31
N VAL A 147 -18.65 2.37 -12.19
CA VAL A 147 -19.99 2.95 -11.96
C VAL A 147 -20.79 2.98 -13.26
N PRO A 148 -21.93 2.23 -13.35
CA PRO A 148 -22.64 2.08 -14.61
C PRO A 148 -23.58 3.28 -14.93
N SER A 149 -23.99 4.06 -13.94
CA SER A 149 -24.91 5.19 -14.13
C SER A 149 -24.82 6.20 -12.98
N GLU A 150 -25.31 7.41 -13.22
CA GLU A 150 -25.37 8.47 -12.19
C GLU A 150 -26.27 8.08 -11.00
N ALA A 151 -27.37 7.41 -11.25
CA ALA A 151 -28.25 6.92 -10.17
C ALA A 151 -27.55 5.92 -9.24
N VAL A 152 -26.69 5.04 -9.79
CA VAL A 152 -25.87 4.11 -9.00
C VAL A 152 -24.81 4.90 -8.22
N ARG A 153 -24.15 5.87 -8.84
CA ARG A 153 -23.20 6.75 -8.18
C ARG A 153 -23.80 7.43 -6.94
N GLU A 154 -24.93 8.12 -7.12
CA GLU A 154 -25.62 8.82 -6.01
C GLU A 154 -26.04 7.85 -4.88
N SER A 155 -26.46 6.64 -5.24
CA SER A 155 -26.80 5.61 -4.26
C SER A 155 -25.59 5.16 -3.46
N LEU A 156 -24.45 4.92 -4.13
CA LEU A 156 -23.19 4.55 -3.47
C LEU A 156 -22.67 5.68 -2.58
N GLU A 157 -22.69 6.92 -3.05
CA GLU A 157 -22.26 8.10 -2.27
C GLU A 157 -23.06 8.22 -0.97
N ARG A 158 -24.40 8.09 -1.03
CA ARG A 158 -25.26 8.11 0.16
C ARG A 158 -24.94 6.97 1.12
N THR A 159 -24.76 5.76 0.57
CA THR A 159 -24.49 4.56 1.36
C THR A 159 -23.14 4.64 2.07
N LEU A 160 -22.11 5.12 1.40
CA LEU A 160 -20.77 5.28 1.97
C LEU A 160 -20.73 6.45 2.97
N ALA A 161 -21.39 7.55 2.66
CA ALA A 161 -21.51 8.70 3.59
C ALA A 161 -22.18 8.29 4.92
N ALA A 162 -23.22 7.45 4.87
CA ALA A 162 -23.85 6.89 6.07
C ALA A 162 -22.91 6.02 6.93
N ARG A 163 -21.79 5.54 6.35
CA ARG A 163 -20.71 4.79 7.01
C ARG A 163 -19.49 5.65 7.36
N GLY A 164 -19.58 6.96 7.15
CA GLY A 164 -18.51 7.91 7.45
C GLY A 164 -17.46 8.10 6.36
N LEU A 165 -17.56 7.41 5.21
CA LEU A 165 -16.62 7.55 4.12
C LEU A 165 -17.00 8.73 3.21
N ARG A 166 -15.99 9.54 2.89
CA ARG A 166 -16.11 10.59 1.88
C ARG A 166 -15.70 10.04 0.51
N VAL A 167 -16.60 10.14 -0.47
CA VAL A 167 -16.28 9.84 -1.86
C VAL A 167 -15.48 10.99 -2.46
N ILE A 168 -14.35 10.68 -3.09
CA ILE A 168 -13.44 11.65 -3.70
C ILE A 168 -13.49 11.64 -5.22
N GLY A 169 -14.11 10.64 -5.83
CA GLY A 169 -14.25 10.52 -7.27
C GLY A 169 -14.96 9.25 -7.69
N ALA A 170 -15.24 9.16 -8.99
CA ALA A 170 -15.85 7.99 -9.60
C ALA A 170 -15.27 7.72 -10.99
N VAL A 171 -14.99 6.45 -11.27
CA VAL A 171 -14.60 5.93 -12.58
C VAL A 171 -15.79 5.19 -13.16
N ARG A 172 -16.19 5.55 -14.37
CA ARG A 172 -17.30 4.90 -15.07
C ARG A 172 -16.91 3.52 -15.55
N TYR A 173 -17.90 2.69 -15.70
CA TYR A 173 -17.80 1.42 -16.43
C TYR A 173 -18.00 1.73 -17.91
N ASP A 174 -17.00 1.46 -18.74
CA ASP A 174 -17.08 1.57 -20.21
C ASP A 174 -17.60 0.27 -20.84
#